data_152880884eded01887c4661d753173ef
#
_entry.id   152880884eded01887c4661d753173ef
#
_cell.length_a   1.000
_cell.length_b   1.000
_cell.length_c   1.000
_cell.angle_alpha   90.00
_cell.angle_beta   90.00
_cell.angle_gamma   90.00
#
_symmetry.space_group_name_H-M   'P 1'
#
loop_
_entity.id
_entity.type
_entity.pdbx_description
1 polymer ?
#
loop_
_entity_poly.entity_id
_entity_poly.type
_entity_poly.pdbx_seq_one_letter_code
_entity_poly.pdbx_strand_id
1 'polypeptide(L)'
;MKKFLPDLIAILAFIILSFAYFFPADIEGRILFQHDTAAGVGAGQESKEYLERTGERTRWTNSIFGGMPTYQMSPSYDSTTSLKGVEKVYRLFLPDYVVLTFIMMLGFYILLRAFGISAWLAGLGGVIWAFSSYFFILIPAGHIWKFVTLAYIPPTIAGVVLAYRKKYLLGGIITALFIALQIQSNHIQMSYYFMFVILFFVGAYFEDAYKKKE
;
A
#
# COMPACT_ATOMS: atom_id res chain seq x y z
N MET A 1 12.28 -7.14 -26.38
CA MET A 1 10.92 -7.65 -26.08
C MET A 1 10.94 -8.97 -25.30
N LYS A 2 11.65 -10.02 -25.71
CA LYS A 2 11.67 -11.35 -25.02
C LYS A 2 12.10 -11.31 -23.54
N LYS A 3 12.92 -10.32 -23.12
CA LYS A 3 13.44 -10.21 -21.74
C LYS A 3 12.36 -9.78 -20.73
N PHE A 4 11.38 -8.99 -21.13
CA PHE A 4 10.31 -8.48 -20.25
C PHE A 4 9.02 -9.30 -20.29
N LEU A 5 8.96 -10.30 -21.17
CA LEU A 5 7.76 -11.13 -21.35
C LEU A 5 7.37 -11.87 -20.04
N PRO A 6 8.30 -12.47 -19.27
CA PRO A 6 7.94 -13.11 -18.00
C PRO A 6 7.39 -12.13 -16.96
N ASP A 7 7.91 -10.89 -16.92
CA ASP A 7 7.41 -9.87 -16.01
C ASP A 7 5.97 -9.45 -16.40
N LEU A 8 5.69 -9.30 -17.69
CA LEU A 8 4.35 -9.00 -18.18
C LEU A 8 3.35 -10.13 -17.88
N ILE A 9 3.76 -11.38 -18.06
CA ILE A 9 2.93 -12.56 -17.75
C ILE A 9 2.61 -12.59 -16.26
N ALA A 10 3.58 -12.32 -15.38
CA ALA A 10 3.36 -12.25 -13.95
C ALA A 10 2.33 -11.19 -13.58
N ILE A 11 2.43 -9.97 -14.14
CA ILE A 11 1.49 -8.88 -13.88
C ILE A 11 0.08 -9.26 -14.36
N LEU A 12 -0.05 -9.84 -15.56
CA LEU A 12 -1.34 -10.30 -16.08
C LEU A 12 -1.93 -11.41 -15.19
N ALA A 13 -1.11 -12.34 -14.72
CA ALA A 13 -1.55 -13.37 -13.78
C ALA A 13 -2.06 -12.77 -12.47
N PHE A 14 -1.41 -11.73 -11.94
CA PHE A 14 -1.87 -11.03 -10.74
C PHE A 14 -3.24 -10.38 -10.95
N ILE A 15 -3.46 -9.74 -12.08
CA ILE A 15 -4.77 -9.17 -12.43
C ILE A 15 -5.84 -10.27 -12.47
N ILE A 16 -5.58 -11.36 -13.21
CA ILE A 16 -6.52 -12.48 -13.34
C ILE A 16 -6.83 -13.10 -11.96
N LEU A 17 -5.81 -13.36 -11.13
CA LEU A 17 -6.00 -13.94 -9.80
C LEU A 17 -6.79 -13.00 -8.89
N SER A 18 -6.56 -11.68 -8.97
CA SER A 18 -7.30 -10.70 -8.18
C SER A 18 -8.78 -10.66 -8.55
N PHE A 19 -9.12 -10.68 -9.84
CA PHE A 19 -10.52 -10.78 -10.28
C PHE A 19 -11.13 -12.12 -9.92
N ALA A 20 -10.42 -13.23 -10.15
CA ALA A 20 -10.92 -14.57 -9.85
C ALA A 20 -11.24 -14.75 -8.35
N TYR A 21 -10.46 -14.13 -7.46
CA TYR A 21 -10.70 -14.22 -6.03
C TYR A 21 -12.00 -13.51 -5.61
N PHE A 22 -12.27 -12.33 -6.17
CA PHE A 22 -13.46 -11.55 -5.83
C PHE A 22 -14.68 -11.87 -6.68
N PHE A 23 -14.55 -12.78 -7.67
CA PHE A 23 -15.68 -13.25 -8.47
C PHE A 23 -16.68 -14.03 -7.59
N PRO A 24 -18.01 -13.87 -7.72
CA PRO A 24 -18.69 -12.95 -8.66
C PRO A 24 -18.97 -11.56 -8.06
N ALA A 25 -18.52 -11.30 -6.84
CA ALA A 25 -18.91 -10.13 -6.06
C ALA A 25 -18.62 -8.80 -6.78
N ASP A 26 -17.46 -8.70 -7.46
CA ASP A 26 -17.07 -7.48 -8.14
C ASP A 26 -17.89 -7.24 -9.43
N ILE A 27 -18.24 -8.29 -10.17
CA ILE A 27 -19.06 -8.19 -11.39
C ILE A 27 -20.53 -7.88 -11.05
N GLU A 28 -21.02 -8.43 -9.95
CA GLU A 28 -22.38 -8.19 -9.47
C GLU A 28 -22.54 -6.87 -8.72
N GLY A 29 -21.46 -6.10 -8.58
CA GLY A 29 -21.46 -4.82 -7.86
C GLY A 29 -21.79 -4.98 -6.36
N ARG A 30 -21.50 -6.13 -5.76
CA ARG A 30 -21.68 -6.37 -4.33
C ARG A 30 -20.67 -5.57 -3.53
N ILE A 31 -21.14 -4.96 -2.46
CA ILE A 31 -20.30 -4.26 -1.50
C ILE A 31 -19.93 -5.22 -0.38
N LEU A 32 -18.65 -5.35 -0.07
CA LEU A 32 -18.20 -6.09 1.10
C LEU A 32 -18.61 -5.33 2.35
N PHE A 33 -19.40 -5.96 3.21
CA PHE A 33 -19.69 -5.38 4.52
C PHE A 33 -18.45 -5.47 5.41
N GLN A 34 -18.05 -4.32 5.93
CA GLN A 34 -16.86 -4.18 6.76
C GLN A 34 -17.22 -3.41 8.04
N HIS A 35 -17.07 -4.04 9.19
CA HIS A 35 -17.47 -3.46 10.47
C HIS A 35 -16.80 -2.11 10.75
N ASP A 36 -15.48 -2.03 10.61
CA ASP A 36 -14.75 -0.81 10.92
C ASP A 36 -15.02 0.31 9.90
N THR A 37 -15.25 -0.05 8.63
CA THR A 37 -15.67 0.93 7.63
C THR A 37 -17.04 1.50 7.96
N ALA A 38 -18.00 0.66 8.33
CA ALA A 38 -19.34 1.10 8.71
C ALA A 38 -19.30 1.98 9.98
N ALA A 39 -18.52 1.57 11.00
CA ALA A 39 -18.31 2.36 12.21
C ALA A 39 -17.63 3.72 11.90
N GLY A 40 -16.62 3.71 11.00
CA GLY A 40 -15.92 4.91 10.56
C GLY A 40 -16.84 5.89 9.83
N VAL A 41 -17.75 5.39 8.98
CA VAL A 41 -18.75 6.22 8.30
C VAL A 41 -19.68 6.88 9.33
N GLY A 42 -20.19 6.13 10.31
CA GLY A 42 -21.02 6.66 11.37
C GLY A 42 -20.31 7.71 12.23
N ALA A 43 -19.08 7.41 12.66
CA ALA A 43 -18.27 8.34 13.43
C ALA A 43 -17.89 9.61 12.64
N GLY A 44 -17.75 9.52 11.33
CA GLY A 44 -17.43 10.64 10.44
C GLY A 44 -18.61 11.52 10.04
N GLN A 45 -19.85 11.13 10.39
CA GLN A 45 -21.06 11.81 9.95
C GLN A 45 -21.10 13.27 10.40
N GLU A 46 -20.81 13.58 11.67
CA GLU A 46 -20.76 14.94 12.19
C GLU A 46 -19.82 15.84 11.38
N SER A 47 -18.62 15.32 11.07
CA SER A 47 -17.62 16.06 10.28
C SER A 47 -18.08 16.30 8.85
N LYS A 48 -18.82 15.36 8.27
CA LYS A 48 -19.41 15.48 6.93
C LYS A 48 -20.52 16.52 6.91
N GLU A 49 -21.45 16.46 7.85
CA GLU A 49 -22.55 17.43 8.00
C GLU A 49 -22.01 18.86 8.25
N TYR A 50 -20.94 18.99 9.04
CA TYR A 50 -20.28 20.26 9.23
C TYR A 50 -19.72 20.85 7.93
N LEU A 51 -19.02 20.00 7.15
CA LEU A 51 -18.49 20.40 5.84
C LEU A 51 -19.59 20.79 4.86
N GLU A 52 -20.69 20.03 4.80
CA GLU A 52 -21.83 20.33 3.92
C GLU A 52 -22.52 21.66 4.29
N ARG A 53 -22.59 21.99 5.58
CA ARG A 53 -23.21 23.22 6.08
C ARG A 53 -22.34 24.46 5.95
N THR A 54 -21.03 24.33 6.18
CA THR A 54 -20.12 25.48 6.29
C THR A 54 -19.17 25.65 5.10
N GLY A 55 -18.99 24.60 4.30
CA GLY A 55 -17.93 24.53 3.27
C GLY A 55 -16.54 24.32 3.84
N GLU A 56 -16.37 24.22 5.16
CA GLU A 56 -15.09 24.08 5.82
C GLU A 56 -14.97 22.72 6.52
N ARG A 57 -13.75 22.19 6.60
CA ARG A 57 -13.46 20.95 7.33
C ARG A 57 -13.24 21.24 8.81
N THR A 58 -14.03 20.60 9.67
CA THR A 58 -13.76 20.64 11.11
C THR A 58 -12.45 19.92 11.45
N ARG A 59 -11.71 20.44 12.42
CA ARG A 59 -10.53 19.80 13.00
C ARG A 59 -10.83 19.04 14.29
N TRP A 60 -12.09 19.08 14.74
CA TRP A 60 -12.56 18.42 15.94
C TRP A 60 -13.91 17.75 15.69
N THR A 61 -14.15 16.63 16.35
CA THR A 61 -15.44 15.93 16.35
C THR A 61 -15.83 15.56 17.77
N ASN A 62 -17.12 15.57 18.07
CA ASN A 62 -17.68 15.12 19.34
C ASN A 62 -18.30 13.71 19.25
N SER A 63 -18.28 13.09 18.07
CA SER A 63 -19.01 11.84 17.82
C SER A 63 -18.46 10.65 18.60
N ILE A 64 -17.20 10.66 19.01
CA ILE A 64 -16.57 9.58 19.78
C ILE A 64 -15.64 10.12 20.89
N PHE A 65 -15.46 9.30 21.92
CA PHE A 65 -14.59 9.58 23.08
C PHE A 65 -14.86 10.89 23.83
N GLY A 66 -16.05 11.47 23.68
CA GLY A 66 -16.36 12.80 24.26
C GLY A 66 -15.67 13.97 23.55
N GLY A 67 -15.10 13.71 22.39
CA GLY A 67 -14.41 14.67 21.54
C GLY A 67 -12.96 14.32 21.26
N MET A 68 -12.57 14.43 19.98
CA MET A 68 -11.21 14.18 19.54
C MET A 68 -10.85 14.93 18.27
N PRO A 69 -9.53 15.13 17.99
CA PRO A 69 -9.10 15.70 16.73
C PRO A 69 -9.43 14.79 15.52
N THR A 70 -9.96 15.39 14.45
CA THR A 70 -10.40 14.65 13.24
C THR A 70 -9.27 14.00 12.46
N TYR A 71 -8.01 14.44 12.62
CA TYR A 71 -6.87 13.85 11.91
C TYR A 71 -6.61 12.38 12.26
N GLN A 72 -7.14 11.90 13.40
CA GLN A 72 -7.03 10.50 13.81
C GLN A 72 -8.12 9.61 13.20
N MET A 73 -9.20 10.19 12.71
CA MET A 73 -10.36 9.43 12.21
C MET A 73 -10.37 9.29 10.69
N SER A 74 -10.17 10.37 9.99
CA SER A 74 -10.21 10.40 8.53
C SER A 74 -9.49 11.65 8.01
N PRO A 75 -8.17 11.74 8.16
CA PRO A 75 -7.47 12.91 7.70
C PRO A 75 -7.52 12.97 6.18
N SER A 76 -8.13 14.00 5.69
CA SER A 76 -8.10 14.39 4.31
C SER A 76 -7.37 15.72 4.21
N TYR A 77 -6.17 15.69 3.66
CA TYR A 77 -5.37 16.89 3.41
C TYR A 77 -5.36 17.19 1.93
N ASP A 78 -5.39 18.47 1.55
CA ASP A 78 -5.32 18.88 0.15
C ASP A 78 -4.00 18.44 -0.53
N SER A 79 -2.93 18.37 0.27
CA SER A 79 -1.61 17.86 -0.16
C SER A 79 -1.63 16.40 -0.64
N THR A 80 -2.60 15.58 -0.23
CA THR A 80 -2.71 14.18 -0.66
C THR A 80 -3.26 14.03 -2.08
N THR A 81 -3.81 15.09 -2.67
CA THR A 81 -4.39 15.03 -4.02
C THR A 81 -3.33 14.86 -5.11
N SER A 82 -2.14 15.38 -4.92
CA SER A 82 -1.03 15.31 -5.90
C SER A 82 -0.56 13.89 -6.18
N LEU A 83 -0.61 13.00 -5.19
CA LEU A 83 -0.17 11.62 -5.33
C LEU A 83 -1.27 10.67 -5.81
N LYS A 84 -2.55 11.08 -5.76
CA LYS A 84 -3.67 10.23 -6.21
C LYS A 84 -3.56 9.79 -7.66
N GLY A 85 -3.04 10.62 -8.53
CA GLY A 85 -2.81 10.27 -9.95
C GLY A 85 -1.77 9.16 -10.10
N VAL A 86 -0.64 9.30 -9.41
CA VAL A 86 0.45 8.31 -9.42
C VAL A 86 -0.02 6.99 -8.79
N GLU A 87 -0.74 7.07 -7.69
CA GLU A 87 -1.33 5.91 -7.03
C GLU A 87 -2.29 5.16 -7.96
N LYS A 88 -3.19 5.86 -8.67
CA LYS A 88 -4.09 5.24 -9.65
C LYS A 88 -3.35 4.53 -10.78
N VAL A 89 -2.26 5.12 -11.27
CA VAL A 89 -1.41 4.48 -12.29
C VAL A 89 -0.77 3.20 -11.73
N TYR A 90 -0.21 3.22 -10.52
CA TYR A 90 0.36 2.03 -9.88
C TYR A 90 -0.68 0.94 -9.66
N ARG A 91 -1.90 1.32 -9.33
CA ARG A 91 -3.06 0.44 -9.13
C ARG A 91 -3.71 -0.03 -10.43
N LEU A 92 -3.21 0.37 -11.59
CA LEU A 92 -3.76 0.09 -12.93
C LEU A 92 -5.26 0.39 -13.07
N PHE A 93 -5.78 1.36 -12.32
CA PHE A 93 -7.21 1.73 -12.30
C PHE A 93 -8.17 0.57 -11.96
N LEU A 94 -7.68 -0.48 -11.31
CA LEU A 94 -8.48 -1.64 -10.93
C LEU A 94 -9.55 -1.27 -9.88
N PRO A 95 -10.67 -2.01 -9.82
CA PRO A 95 -11.73 -1.81 -8.82
C PRO A 95 -11.23 -1.94 -7.37
N ASP A 96 -11.91 -1.29 -6.42
CA ASP A 96 -11.45 -1.08 -5.05
C ASP A 96 -11.00 -2.34 -4.30
N TYR A 97 -11.71 -3.47 -4.44
CA TYR A 97 -11.31 -4.70 -3.74
C TYR A 97 -10.27 -5.51 -4.52
N VAL A 98 -10.45 -5.58 -5.83
CA VAL A 98 -9.53 -6.28 -6.74
C VAL A 98 -8.13 -5.68 -6.64
N VAL A 99 -8.04 -4.35 -6.54
CA VAL A 99 -6.76 -3.65 -6.44
C VAL A 99 -5.95 -4.04 -5.20
N LEU A 100 -6.61 -4.41 -4.09
CA LEU A 100 -5.91 -4.73 -2.83
C LEU A 100 -4.97 -5.92 -3.01
N THR A 101 -5.50 -7.04 -3.47
CA THR A 101 -4.69 -8.24 -3.70
C THR A 101 -3.65 -8.02 -4.79
N PHE A 102 -4.01 -7.26 -5.84
CA PHE A 102 -3.09 -6.91 -6.92
C PHE A 102 -1.86 -6.15 -6.42
N ILE A 103 -2.04 -5.04 -5.67
CA ILE A 103 -0.90 -4.25 -5.17
C ILE A 103 -0.05 -5.01 -4.15
N MET A 104 -0.65 -5.93 -3.40
CA MET A 104 0.08 -6.79 -2.47
C MET A 104 0.99 -7.77 -3.21
N MET A 105 0.48 -8.43 -4.26
CA MET A 105 1.29 -9.29 -5.14
C MET A 105 2.38 -8.50 -5.85
N LEU A 106 2.01 -7.37 -6.45
CA LEU A 106 2.93 -6.54 -7.22
C LEU A 106 4.04 -5.97 -6.35
N GLY A 107 3.72 -5.47 -5.15
CA GLY A 107 4.70 -4.92 -4.22
C GLY A 107 5.76 -5.94 -3.83
N PHE A 108 5.35 -7.15 -3.46
CA PHE A 108 6.30 -8.20 -3.10
C PHE A 108 7.06 -8.73 -4.31
N TYR A 109 6.42 -8.81 -5.47
CA TYR A 109 7.08 -9.10 -6.73
C TYR A 109 8.23 -8.15 -7.03
N ILE A 110 7.99 -6.83 -6.91
CA ILE A 110 9.01 -5.79 -7.12
C ILE A 110 10.20 -6.01 -6.17
N LEU A 111 9.95 -6.34 -4.90
CA LEU A 111 11.01 -6.63 -3.93
C LEU A 111 11.86 -7.83 -4.36
N LEU A 112 11.22 -8.94 -4.71
CA LEU A 112 11.94 -10.14 -5.12
C LEU A 112 12.74 -9.91 -6.41
N ARG A 113 12.19 -9.14 -7.35
CA ARG A 113 12.93 -8.72 -8.56
C ARG A 113 14.12 -7.83 -8.24
N ALA A 114 14.00 -6.95 -7.25
CA ALA A 114 15.11 -6.12 -6.78
C ALA A 114 16.23 -6.98 -6.17
N PHE A 115 15.91 -8.08 -5.51
CA PHE A 115 16.89 -9.08 -5.06
C PHE A 115 17.48 -9.93 -6.20
N GLY A 116 17.02 -9.76 -7.44
CA GLY A 116 17.52 -10.51 -8.60
C GLY A 116 16.90 -11.88 -8.77
N ILE A 117 15.83 -12.19 -8.06
CA ILE A 117 15.08 -13.45 -8.21
C ILE A 117 14.41 -13.47 -9.59
N SER A 118 14.33 -14.64 -10.22
CA SER A 118 13.70 -14.79 -11.53
C SER A 118 12.23 -14.37 -11.50
N ALA A 119 11.69 -13.93 -12.64
CA ALA A 119 10.32 -13.46 -12.73
C ALA A 119 9.28 -14.51 -12.29
N TRP A 120 9.52 -15.79 -12.62
CA TRP A 120 8.63 -16.89 -12.25
C TRP A 120 8.59 -17.13 -10.74
N LEU A 121 9.75 -17.21 -10.11
CA LEU A 121 9.83 -17.38 -8.65
C LEU A 121 9.33 -16.13 -7.90
N ALA A 122 9.63 -14.94 -8.42
CA ALA A 122 9.12 -13.71 -7.86
C ALA A 122 7.59 -13.61 -7.99
N GLY A 123 7.04 -14.07 -9.11
CA GLY A 123 5.59 -14.18 -9.32
C GLY A 123 4.93 -15.12 -8.30
N LEU A 124 5.48 -16.31 -8.13
CA LEU A 124 5.02 -17.27 -7.13
C LEU A 124 5.12 -16.67 -5.71
N GLY A 125 6.25 -16.04 -5.38
CA GLY A 125 6.45 -15.38 -4.09
C GLY A 125 5.42 -14.25 -3.85
N GLY A 126 5.10 -13.45 -4.86
CA GLY A 126 4.06 -12.43 -4.79
C GLY A 126 2.69 -13.02 -4.45
N VAL A 127 2.31 -14.11 -5.10
CA VAL A 127 1.05 -14.82 -4.81
C VAL A 127 1.05 -15.38 -3.39
N ILE A 128 2.07 -16.12 -2.97
CA ILE A 128 2.15 -16.69 -1.62
C ILE A 128 2.07 -15.59 -0.54
N TRP A 129 2.75 -14.47 -0.76
CA TRP A 129 2.71 -13.33 0.16
C TRP A 129 1.31 -12.74 0.26
N ALA A 130 0.70 -12.39 -0.87
CA ALA A 130 -0.59 -11.73 -0.90
C ALA A 130 -1.73 -12.62 -0.36
N PHE A 131 -1.65 -13.93 -0.58
CA PHE A 131 -2.63 -14.91 -0.12
C PHE A 131 -2.34 -15.47 1.28
N SER A 132 -1.46 -14.82 2.06
CA SER A 132 -1.33 -15.18 3.48
C SER A 132 -2.60 -14.80 4.24
N SER A 133 -2.99 -15.62 5.20
CA SER A 133 -4.23 -15.46 5.98
C SER A 133 -4.34 -14.11 6.68
N TYR A 134 -3.22 -13.53 7.10
CA TYR A 134 -3.19 -12.24 7.75
C TYR A 134 -3.81 -11.11 6.90
N PHE A 135 -3.47 -11.05 5.62
CA PHE A 135 -3.99 -10.01 4.74
C PHE A 135 -5.48 -10.17 4.47
N PHE A 136 -5.94 -11.40 4.34
CA PHE A 136 -7.36 -11.70 4.15
C PHE A 136 -8.22 -11.41 5.38
N ILE A 137 -7.66 -11.42 6.58
CA ILE A 137 -8.36 -10.98 7.80
C ILE A 137 -8.57 -9.46 7.80
N LEU A 138 -7.63 -8.69 7.24
CA LEU A 138 -7.71 -7.23 7.23
C LEU A 138 -8.84 -6.70 6.32
N ILE A 139 -9.14 -7.39 5.22
CA ILE A 139 -10.15 -6.95 4.25
C ILE A 139 -11.56 -6.95 4.86
N PRO A 140 -12.10 -8.06 5.38
CA PRO A 140 -13.44 -8.06 5.97
C PRO A 140 -13.53 -7.26 7.27
N ALA A 141 -12.41 -7.09 8.00
CA ALA A 141 -12.38 -6.21 9.16
C ALA A 141 -12.52 -4.73 8.80
N GLY A 142 -12.21 -4.33 7.56
CA GLY A 142 -12.24 -2.93 7.13
C GLY A 142 -10.93 -2.17 7.37
N HIS A 143 -9.84 -2.87 7.70
CA HIS A 143 -8.52 -2.26 7.91
C HIS A 143 -7.80 -1.94 6.59
N ILE A 144 -8.50 -1.29 5.67
CA ILE A 144 -8.01 -1.05 4.30
C ILE A 144 -6.76 -0.16 4.28
N TRP A 145 -6.71 0.88 5.11
CA TRP A 145 -5.54 1.75 5.19
C TRP A 145 -4.30 1.00 5.68
N LYS A 146 -4.47 0.13 6.67
CA LYS A 146 -3.40 -0.76 7.14
C LYS A 146 -2.94 -1.70 6.04
N PHE A 147 -3.87 -2.30 5.30
CA PHE A 147 -3.59 -3.19 4.18
C PHE A 147 -2.76 -2.49 3.10
N VAL A 148 -3.20 -1.31 2.67
CA VAL A 148 -2.54 -0.51 1.64
C VAL A 148 -1.14 -0.08 2.09
N THR A 149 -0.99 0.37 3.35
CA THR A 149 0.33 0.70 3.91
C THR A 149 1.27 -0.49 3.85
N LEU A 150 0.80 -1.68 4.23
CA LEU A 150 1.60 -2.92 4.19
C LEU A 150 1.98 -3.33 2.76
N ALA A 151 1.11 -3.06 1.78
CA ALA A 151 1.41 -3.34 0.37
C ALA A 151 2.54 -2.46 -0.20
N TYR A 152 2.74 -1.25 0.34
CA TYR A 152 3.80 -0.33 -0.09
C TYR A 152 5.15 -0.57 0.61
N ILE A 153 5.20 -1.37 1.67
CA ILE A 153 6.43 -1.72 2.38
C ILE A 153 7.43 -2.48 1.49
N PRO A 154 7.07 -3.59 0.83
CA PRO A 154 8.02 -4.34 0.02
C PRO A 154 8.67 -3.50 -1.10
N PRO A 155 7.95 -2.70 -1.89
CA PRO A 155 8.61 -1.88 -2.91
C PRO A 155 9.47 -0.75 -2.31
N THR A 156 9.18 -0.26 -1.10
CA THR A 156 10.08 0.67 -0.40
C THR A 156 11.44 0.01 -0.13
N ILE A 157 11.44 -1.22 0.41
CA ILE A 157 12.67 -1.99 0.61
C ILE A 157 13.37 -2.25 -0.72
N ALA A 158 12.61 -2.57 -1.77
CA ALA A 158 13.18 -2.78 -3.12
C ALA A 158 13.97 -1.57 -3.61
N GLY A 159 13.48 -0.36 -3.36
CA GLY A 159 14.19 0.87 -3.69
C GLY A 159 15.53 0.98 -2.95
N VAL A 160 15.55 0.69 -1.64
CA VAL A 160 16.78 0.66 -0.84
C VAL A 160 17.77 -0.37 -1.41
N VAL A 161 17.31 -1.60 -1.68
CA VAL A 161 18.14 -2.67 -2.28
C VAL A 161 18.75 -2.22 -3.61
N LEU A 162 17.96 -1.59 -4.47
CA LEU A 162 18.44 -1.11 -5.77
C LEU A 162 19.50 0.01 -5.61
N ALA A 163 19.33 0.91 -4.65
CA ALA A 163 20.32 1.94 -4.36
C ALA A 163 21.67 1.32 -3.95
N TYR A 164 21.68 0.34 -3.04
CA TYR A 164 22.90 -0.39 -2.67
C TYR A 164 23.47 -1.28 -3.78
N ARG A 165 22.66 -1.59 -4.80
CA ARG A 165 23.13 -2.25 -6.04
C ARG A 165 23.62 -1.25 -7.10
N LYS A 166 24.04 -0.05 -6.69
CA LYS A 166 24.57 1.02 -7.56
C LYS A 166 23.55 1.61 -8.54
N LYS A 167 22.26 1.32 -8.39
CA LYS A 167 21.17 1.94 -9.16
C LYS A 167 20.57 3.12 -8.38
N TYR A 168 21.41 4.06 -7.98
CA TYR A 168 21.08 5.13 -7.01
C TYR A 168 19.85 5.92 -7.36
N LEU A 169 19.76 6.41 -8.62
CA LEU A 169 18.62 7.23 -9.03
C LEU A 169 17.30 6.44 -9.00
N LEU A 170 17.30 5.24 -9.58
CA LEU A 170 16.13 4.37 -9.61
C LEU A 170 15.71 3.95 -8.18
N GLY A 171 16.67 3.54 -7.38
CA GLY A 171 16.43 3.16 -5.98
C GLY A 171 15.89 4.31 -5.16
N GLY A 172 16.48 5.51 -5.28
CA GLY A 172 16.03 6.71 -4.60
C GLY A 172 14.60 7.12 -4.99
N ILE A 173 14.28 7.11 -6.29
CA ILE A 173 12.92 7.43 -6.78
C ILE A 173 11.90 6.42 -6.24
N ILE A 174 12.18 5.11 -6.32
CA ILE A 174 11.26 4.08 -5.84
C ILE A 174 11.07 4.21 -4.32
N THR A 175 12.15 4.37 -3.54
CA THR A 175 12.05 4.54 -2.09
C THR A 175 11.21 5.77 -1.73
N ALA A 176 11.51 6.93 -2.33
CA ALA A 176 10.79 8.17 -2.05
C ALA A 176 9.30 8.06 -2.42
N LEU A 177 8.98 7.50 -3.59
CA LEU A 177 7.62 7.30 -4.05
C LEU A 177 6.81 6.42 -3.09
N PHE A 178 7.33 5.25 -2.72
CA PHE A 178 6.58 4.32 -1.89
C PHE A 178 6.51 4.73 -0.43
N ILE A 179 7.50 5.48 0.10
CA ILE A 179 7.37 6.15 1.40
C ILE A 179 6.26 7.20 1.35
N ALA A 180 6.22 8.02 0.31
CA ALA A 180 5.17 9.03 0.16
C ALA A 180 3.77 8.40 0.07
N LEU A 181 3.61 7.29 -0.68
CA LEU A 181 2.36 6.53 -0.75
C LEU A 181 1.98 5.87 0.59
N GLN A 182 2.96 5.39 1.37
CA GLN A 182 2.71 4.90 2.74
C GLN A 182 2.18 6.00 3.66
N ILE A 183 2.79 7.19 3.61
CA ILE A 183 2.33 8.33 4.41
C ILE A 183 0.92 8.74 3.98
N GLN A 184 0.67 8.77 2.67
CA GLN A 184 -0.66 9.08 2.12
C GLN A 184 -1.73 8.08 2.57
N SER A 185 -1.40 6.79 2.69
CA SER A 185 -2.34 5.76 3.16
C SER A 185 -2.75 5.92 4.63
N ASN A 186 -2.09 6.82 5.34
CA ASN A 186 -2.44 7.34 6.66
C ASN A 186 -2.51 6.31 7.80
N HIS A 187 -1.84 5.19 7.69
CA HIS A 187 -1.68 4.27 8.81
C HIS A 187 -0.33 4.50 9.51
N ILE A 188 -0.24 5.60 10.28
CA ILE A 188 0.99 6.10 10.91
C ILE A 188 1.68 5.03 11.75
N GLN A 189 0.93 4.23 12.50
CA GLN A 189 1.46 3.17 13.35
C GLN A 189 2.29 2.14 12.55
N MET A 190 1.79 1.69 11.39
CA MET A 190 2.51 0.74 10.55
C MET A 190 3.76 1.39 9.93
N SER A 191 3.65 2.62 9.47
CA SER A 191 4.80 3.36 8.93
C SER A 191 5.88 3.59 9.99
N TYR A 192 5.49 3.88 11.24
CA TYR A 192 6.41 4.03 12.36
C TYR A 192 7.16 2.73 12.69
N TYR A 193 6.47 1.61 12.81
CA TYR A 193 7.12 0.32 13.06
C TYR A 193 8.04 -0.07 11.91
N PHE A 194 7.61 0.18 10.69
CA PHE A 194 8.41 -0.11 9.52
C PHE A 194 9.65 0.77 9.39
N MET A 195 9.64 1.99 9.92
CA MET A 195 10.83 2.86 9.96
C MET A 195 12.00 2.14 10.65
N PHE A 196 11.77 1.42 11.74
CA PHE A 196 12.83 0.65 12.41
C PHE A 196 13.38 -0.47 11.51
N VAL A 197 12.50 -1.16 10.77
CA VAL A 197 12.92 -2.19 9.82
C VAL A 197 13.82 -1.59 8.75
N ILE A 198 13.45 -0.44 8.18
CA ILE A 198 14.29 0.28 7.20
C ILE A 198 15.62 0.69 7.82
N LEU A 199 15.64 1.25 9.03
CA LEU A 199 16.87 1.67 9.68
C LEU A 199 17.83 0.49 9.89
N PHE A 200 17.34 -0.66 10.37
CA PHE A 200 18.16 -1.86 10.50
C PHE A 200 18.64 -2.38 9.14
N PHE A 201 17.80 -2.35 8.14
CA PHE A 201 18.15 -2.79 6.79
C PHE A 201 19.23 -1.90 6.16
N VAL A 202 19.06 -0.57 6.26
CA VAL A 202 20.07 0.41 5.81
C VAL A 202 21.37 0.26 6.60
N GLY A 203 21.29 0.07 7.91
CA GLY A 203 22.46 -0.14 8.78
C GLY A 203 23.25 -1.39 8.36
N ALA A 204 22.58 -2.50 8.11
CA ALA A 204 23.22 -3.73 7.64
C ALA A 204 23.93 -3.57 6.29
N TYR A 205 23.28 -2.90 5.34
CA TYR A 205 23.88 -2.59 4.05
C TYR A 205 25.05 -1.60 4.17
N PHE A 206 24.94 -0.60 5.05
CA PHE A 206 26.00 0.36 5.31
C PHE A 206 27.23 -0.34 5.91
N GLU A 207 27.02 -1.24 6.88
CA GLU A 207 28.11 -2.02 7.47
C GLU A 207 28.82 -2.90 6.42
N ASP A 208 28.04 -3.56 5.54
CA ASP A 208 28.59 -4.39 4.46
C ASP A 208 29.41 -3.55 3.45
N ALA A 209 28.86 -2.39 3.04
CA ALA A 209 29.57 -1.46 2.16
C ALA A 209 30.86 -0.91 2.78
N TYR A 210 30.80 -0.53 4.07
CA TYR A 210 31.97 -0.04 4.80
C TYR A 210 33.08 -1.09 4.91
N LYS A 211 32.72 -2.35 5.21
CA LYS A 211 33.69 -3.46 5.27
C LYS A 211 34.31 -3.77 3.92
N LYS A 212 33.55 -3.62 2.83
CA LYS A 212 34.04 -3.82 1.45
C LYS A 212 34.78 -2.60 0.88
N LYS A 213 34.80 -1.46 1.60
CA LYS A 213 35.36 -0.17 1.14
C LYS A 213 34.75 0.32 -0.18
N GLU A 214 33.46 0.07 -0.36
CA GLU A 214 32.68 0.48 -1.55
C GLU A 214 31.91 1.79 -1.31
#